data_569dae89ed5d5f54534613d4c8dffa4c
#
_entry.id   569dae89ed5d5f54534613d4c8dffa4c
#
_cell.length_a   1.000
_cell.length_b   1.000
_cell.length_c   1.000
_cell.angle_alpha   90.00
_cell.angle_beta   90.00
_cell.angle_gamma   90.00
#
_symmetry.space_group_name_H-M   'P 1'
#
loop_
_entity.id
_entity.type
_entity.pdbx_description
1 polymer ?
#
loop_
_entity_poly.entity_id
_entity_poly.type
_entity_poly.pdbx_seq_one_letter_code
_entity_poly.pdbx_strand_id
1 'polypeptide(L)'
;MGEKDITEKTLASYNDVFADIVNGLLFNGRPVIDPDDLSDAAPYSMYKADGQIHEQERDVSKILKTASGATNEIRIAFLGFEHQTQYDKDMPLRVIGYDCAAYRAELSAKERYPVITIVLYFGNTHWESSRTLYEVVNVPEKLRPYVNDYKVNLFEIAFMSDDEIRRFHSDFRIIADFIAHKRADPDYVSTDRTEFVHTDEVLKLMSLLTDDDRYELTLNSEEGGKPKNMCEMLDRVEARGVEKGMAKGRAEGRAEGMAKGENMVIALLRKLTPESEDYYKALNASPEERKELYKKYGIA
;
A
#
# COMPACT_ATOMS: atom_id res chain seq x y z
N MET A 1 -6.10 -8.91 14.05
CA MET A 1 -5.80 -8.86 12.62
C MET A 1 -6.35 -7.54 12.09
N GLY A 2 -5.50 -6.60 11.74
CA GLY A 2 -5.93 -5.26 11.28
C GLY A 2 -6.41 -5.33 9.84
N GLU A 3 -7.26 -4.37 9.46
CA GLU A 3 -7.77 -4.20 8.08
C GLU A 3 -6.64 -4.13 7.03
N LYS A 4 -5.47 -3.64 7.42
CA LYS A 4 -4.21 -3.64 6.66
C LYS A 4 -3.79 -5.04 6.19
N ASP A 5 -3.83 -5.99 7.08
CA ASP A 5 -3.35 -7.37 6.89
C ASP A 5 -4.16 -8.16 5.83
N ILE A 6 -5.45 -7.83 5.68
CA ILE A 6 -6.35 -8.51 4.76
C ILE A 6 -6.12 -8.06 3.32
N THR A 7 -5.85 -6.79 3.10
CA THR A 7 -5.76 -6.19 1.76
C THR A 7 -4.45 -6.56 1.06
N GLU A 8 -3.35 -6.61 1.81
CA GLU A 8 -2.03 -7.01 1.31
C GLU A 8 -2.05 -8.45 0.80
N LYS A 9 -2.79 -9.32 1.49
CA LYS A 9 -2.97 -10.73 1.13
C LYS A 9 -3.83 -10.90 -0.12
N THR A 10 -4.75 -9.96 -0.40
CA THR A 10 -5.78 -10.16 -1.41
C THR A 10 -5.23 -10.11 -2.83
N LEU A 11 -4.41 -9.11 -3.19
CA LEU A 11 -3.86 -9.04 -4.55
C LEU A 11 -2.98 -10.26 -4.87
N ALA A 12 -2.06 -10.62 -3.97
CA ALA A 12 -1.21 -11.79 -4.15
C ALA A 12 -1.97 -13.13 -4.07
N SER A 13 -3.23 -13.13 -3.64
CA SER A 13 -4.07 -14.34 -3.63
C SER A 13 -4.65 -14.69 -5.00
N TYR A 14 -4.71 -13.77 -5.96
CA TYR A 14 -5.11 -14.07 -7.33
C TYR A 14 -4.05 -14.94 -8.00
N ASN A 15 -4.47 -15.99 -8.69
CA ASN A 15 -3.55 -16.97 -9.28
C ASN A 15 -2.64 -16.37 -10.34
N ASP A 16 -3.15 -15.46 -11.17
CA ASP A 16 -2.38 -14.75 -12.18
C ASP A 16 -1.27 -13.89 -11.56
N VAL A 17 -1.59 -13.13 -10.50
CA VAL A 17 -0.63 -12.30 -9.77
C VAL A 17 0.37 -13.17 -9.02
N PHE A 18 -0.09 -14.23 -8.34
CA PHE A 18 0.78 -15.15 -7.61
C PHE A 18 1.79 -15.84 -8.55
N ALA A 19 1.30 -16.40 -9.65
CA ALA A 19 2.16 -17.06 -10.64
C ALA A 19 3.19 -16.10 -11.24
N ASP A 20 2.76 -14.87 -11.55
CA ASP A 20 3.63 -13.84 -12.11
C ASP A 20 4.74 -13.43 -11.14
N ILE A 21 4.41 -13.23 -9.86
CA ILE A 21 5.41 -12.94 -8.82
C ILE A 21 6.43 -14.06 -8.73
N VAL A 22 5.99 -15.32 -8.66
CA VAL A 22 6.89 -16.47 -8.57
C VAL A 22 7.76 -16.59 -9.84
N ASN A 23 7.16 -16.43 -11.01
CA ASN A 23 7.86 -16.47 -12.29
C ASN A 23 8.91 -15.35 -12.41
N GLY A 24 8.54 -14.15 -12.01
CA GLY A 24 9.44 -12.98 -12.00
C GLY A 24 10.63 -13.15 -11.09
N LEU A 25 10.37 -13.59 -9.85
CA LEU A 25 11.39 -13.67 -8.80
C LEU A 25 12.28 -14.91 -8.89
N LEU A 26 11.70 -16.09 -9.11
CA LEU A 26 12.46 -17.35 -9.08
C LEU A 26 12.92 -17.79 -10.46
N PHE A 27 12.20 -17.42 -11.51
CA PHE A 27 12.45 -17.94 -12.87
C PHE A 27 12.86 -16.86 -13.89
N ASN A 28 13.18 -15.64 -13.40
CA ASN A 28 13.59 -14.49 -14.23
C ASN A 28 12.56 -14.14 -15.32
N GLY A 29 11.27 -14.17 -14.98
CA GLY A 29 10.16 -13.86 -15.89
C GLY A 29 9.77 -14.99 -16.86
N ARG A 30 10.42 -16.16 -16.79
CA ARG A 30 9.99 -17.32 -17.59
C ARG A 30 8.68 -17.88 -17.04
N PRO A 31 7.67 -18.18 -17.88
CA PRO A 31 6.36 -18.69 -17.43
C PRO A 31 6.47 -20.18 -17.07
N VAL A 32 7.04 -20.47 -15.91
CA VAL A 32 7.21 -21.83 -15.37
C VAL A 32 5.98 -22.24 -14.56
N ILE A 33 5.37 -21.29 -13.86
CA ILE A 33 4.14 -21.50 -13.10
C ILE A 33 2.97 -20.97 -13.92
N ASP A 34 2.02 -21.86 -14.24
CA ASP A 34 0.76 -21.49 -14.88
C ASP A 34 -0.27 -21.15 -13.79
N PRO A 35 -1.00 -20.01 -13.89
CA PRO A 35 -2.07 -19.69 -12.96
C PRO A 35 -3.12 -20.80 -12.80
N ASP A 36 -3.43 -21.53 -13.86
CA ASP A 36 -4.43 -22.61 -13.88
C ASP A 36 -3.98 -23.85 -13.11
N ASP A 37 -2.67 -24.03 -12.91
CA ASP A 37 -2.10 -25.12 -12.13
C ASP A 37 -2.09 -24.81 -10.62
N LEU A 38 -2.47 -23.59 -10.21
CA LEU A 38 -2.49 -23.17 -8.82
C LEU A 38 -3.84 -23.43 -8.15
N SER A 39 -3.80 -23.94 -6.94
CA SER A 39 -4.96 -24.03 -6.04
C SER A 39 -4.63 -23.44 -4.67
N ASP A 40 -5.65 -22.89 -4.02
CA ASP A 40 -5.49 -22.33 -2.68
C ASP A 40 -5.08 -23.41 -1.68
N ALA A 41 -4.10 -23.07 -0.85
CA ALA A 41 -3.74 -23.84 0.33
C ALA A 41 -4.16 -23.08 1.58
N ALA A 42 -4.42 -23.80 2.65
CA ALA A 42 -4.66 -23.14 3.93
C ALA A 42 -3.44 -22.26 4.28
N PRO A 43 -3.64 -20.95 4.56
CA PRO A 43 -2.53 -20.07 4.91
C PRO A 43 -1.91 -20.42 6.25
N TYR A 44 -2.65 -21.13 7.10
CA TYR A 44 -2.20 -21.58 8.41
C TYR A 44 -1.80 -23.03 8.40
N SER A 45 -0.81 -23.37 9.21
CA SER A 45 -0.38 -24.72 9.51
C SER A 45 -0.54 -24.97 11.00
N MET A 46 -1.31 -26.00 11.37
CA MET A 46 -1.51 -26.39 12.76
C MET A 46 -0.70 -27.64 13.06
N TYR A 47 -0.01 -27.64 14.18
CA TYR A 47 0.66 -28.84 14.69
C TYR A 47 0.52 -28.95 16.22
N LYS A 48 0.53 -30.15 16.72
CA LYS A 48 0.44 -30.42 18.16
C LYS A 48 1.83 -30.62 18.73
N ALA A 49 2.21 -29.79 19.68
CA ALA A 49 3.44 -29.97 20.48
C ALA A 49 3.16 -29.64 21.95
N ASP A 50 3.84 -30.28 22.84
CA ASP A 50 3.76 -30.08 24.31
C ASP A 50 2.32 -30.10 24.86
N GLY A 51 1.46 -30.92 24.25
CA GLY A 51 0.05 -31.05 24.64
C GLY A 51 -0.85 -29.90 24.15
N GLN A 52 -0.30 -28.92 23.43
CA GLN A 52 -1.02 -27.79 22.89
C GLN A 52 -1.06 -27.82 21.36
N ILE A 53 -2.05 -27.10 20.76
CA ILE A 53 -2.13 -26.87 19.34
C ILE A 53 -1.43 -25.54 19.07
N HIS A 54 -0.45 -25.58 18.17
CA HIS A 54 0.26 -24.40 17.68
C HIS A 54 -0.21 -24.12 16.27
N GLU A 55 -0.49 -22.85 15.99
CA GLU A 55 -0.88 -22.35 14.70
C GLU A 55 0.17 -21.36 14.20
N GLN A 56 0.53 -21.48 12.93
CA GLN A 56 1.38 -20.53 12.23
C GLN A 56 0.69 -20.13 10.93
N GLU A 57 0.51 -18.85 10.74
CA GLU A 57 -0.17 -18.26 9.58
C GLU A 57 0.85 -17.63 8.63
N ARG A 58 0.66 -17.88 7.33
CA ARG A 58 1.35 -17.20 6.21
C ARG A 58 0.39 -16.24 5.55
N ASP A 59 0.92 -15.24 4.84
CA ASP A 59 0.09 -14.26 4.17
C ASP A 59 -0.72 -14.89 3.03
N VAL A 60 -0.06 -15.57 2.11
CA VAL A 60 -0.70 -16.32 1.02
C VAL A 60 0.00 -17.67 0.85
N SER A 61 -0.76 -18.73 0.58
CA SER A 61 -0.22 -20.06 0.30
C SER A 61 -0.98 -20.72 -0.84
N LYS A 62 -0.26 -21.24 -1.82
CA LYS A 62 -0.81 -21.97 -2.96
C LYS A 62 -0.14 -23.34 -3.13
N ILE A 63 -0.86 -24.27 -3.70
CA ILE A 63 -0.35 -25.56 -4.15
C ILE A 63 -0.27 -25.53 -5.66
N LEU A 64 0.93 -25.74 -6.18
CA LEU A 64 1.16 -25.96 -7.60
C LEU A 64 0.94 -27.45 -7.90
N LYS A 65 0.05 -27.74 -8.82
CA LYS A 65 -0.19 -29.09 -9.35
C LYS A 65 0.53 -29.23 -10.70
N THR A 66 1.54 -30.04 -10.76
CA THR A 66 2.22 -30.29 -12.04
C THR A 66 1.38 -31.16 -12.97
N ALA A 67 1.21 -30.72 -14.22
CA ALA A 67 0.35 -31.38 -15.25
C ALA A 67 0.75 -32.78 -15.64
N SER A 68 1.83 -33.35 -15.13
CA SER A 68 2.38 -34.63 -15.59
C SER A 68 1.79 -35.88 -14.93
N GLY A 69 0.65 -35.78 -14.22
CA GLY A 69 -0.03 -36.96 -13.64
C GLY A 69 0.77 -37.70 -12.54
N ALA A 70 1.99 -37.29 -12.31
CA ALA A 70 2.76 -37.65 -11.13
C ALA A 70 2.43 -36.63 -10.06
N THR A 71 2.10 -37.09 -8.87
CA THR A 71 1.69 -36.33 -7.69
C THR A 71 2.82 -35.46 -7.12
N ASN A 72 3.42 -34.61 -7.94
CA ASN A 72 4.43 -33.64 -7.50
C ASN A 72 3.78 -32.30 -7.27
N GLU A 73 3.02 -32.19 -6.19
CA GLU A 73 2.56 -30.89 -5.71
C GLU A 73 3.73 -30.14 -5.06
N ILE A 74 3.80 -28.85 -5.23
CA ILE A 74 4.74 -27.96 -4.58
C ILE A 74 3.93 -26.92 -3.82
N ARG A 75 4.20 -26.74 -2.53
CA ARG A 75 3.58 -25.65 -1.78
C ARG A 75 4.46 -24.41 -1.88
N ILE A 76 3.89 -23.35 -2.42
CA ILE A 76 4.55 -22.03 -2.47
C ILE A 76 3.77 -21.09 -1.58
N ALA A 77 4.47 -20.34 -0.75
CA ALA A 77 3.84 -19.39 0.16
C ALA A 77 4.59 -18.05 0.17
N PHE A 78 3.84 -16.98 0.31
CA PHE A 78 4.40 -15.66 0.57
C PHE A 78 4.33 -15.32 2.06
N LEU A 79 5.39 -14.67 2.54
CA LEU A 79 5.47 -14.02 3.83
C LEU A 79 5.86 -12.57 3.62
N GLY A 80 5.29 -11.70 4.46
CA GLY A 80 5.84 -10.36 4.64
C GLY A 80 5.50 -9.35 3.58
N PHE A 81 4.23 -8.98 3.44
CA PHE A 81 3.89 -7.62 3.04
C PHE A 81 4.21 -6.65 4.20
N GLU A 82 5.32 -6.86 4.89
CA GLU A 82 5.68 -6.00 6.02
C GLU A 82 6.09 -4.62 5.51
N HIS A 83 5.16 -3.69 5.62
CA HIS A 83 5.37 -2.25 5.46
C HIS A 83 6.17 -1.70 6.65
N GLN A 84 7.30 -2.34 7.00
CA GLN A 84 8.04 -1.93 8.18
C GLN A 84 9.36 -1.27 7.84
N THR A 85 9.53 -0.12 8.46
CA THR A 85 10.79 0.56 8.68
C THR A 85 11.76 -0.28 9.55
N GLN A 86 11.34 -1.43 10.04
CA GLN A 86 12.14 -2.35 10.84
C GLN A 86 12.06 -3.76 10.25
N TYR A 87 13.20 -4.24 9.77
CA TYR A 87 13.38 -5.63 9.34
C TYR A 87 13.38 -6.58 10.54
N ASP A 88 12.77 -7.75 10.35
CA ASP A 88 12.78 -8.81 11.37
C ASP A 88 14.14 -9.52 11.36
N LYS A 89 14.91 -9.31 12.42
CA LYS A 89 16.24 -9.94 12.59
C LYS A 89 16.16 -11.45 12.72
N ASP A 90 15.01 -11.99 13.10
CA ASP A 90 14.77 -13.41 13.31
C ASP A 90 14.03 -14.05 12.13
N MET A 91 13.96 -13.39 10.97
CA MET A 91 13.27 -13.88 9.77
C MET A 91 13.68 -15.31 9.37
N PRO A 92 14.96 -15.72 9.39
CA PRO A 92 15.33 -17.11 9.11
C PRO A 92 14.68 -18.11 10.06
N LEU A 93 14.55 -17.77 11.35
CA LEU A 93 13.88 -18.64 12.33
C LEU A 93 12.37 -18.69 12.09
N ARG A 94 11.75 -17.56 11.71
CA ARG A 94 10.32 -17.53 11.33
C ARG A 94 10.06 -18.43 10.13
N VAL A 95 10.84 -18.28 9.04
CA VAL A 95 10.67 -19.09 7.83
C VAL A 95 10.85 -20.59 8.13
N ILE A 96 11.88 -20.97 8.91
CA ILE A 96 12.05 -22.35 9.37
C ILE A 96 10.82 -22.85 10.11
N GLY A 97 10.28 -22.03 11.02
CA GLY A 97 9.08 -22.36 11.78
C GLY A 97 7.88 -22.65 10.86
N TYR A 98 7.63 -21.79 9.90
CA TYR A 98 6.55 -21.93 8.93
C TYR A 98 6.71 -23.18 8.04
N ASP A 99 7.91 -23.42 7.52
CA ASP A 99 8.17 -24.57 6.65
C ASP A 99 8.11 -25.88 7.45
N CYS A 100 8.64 -25.88 8.68
CA CYS A 100 8.52 -27.02 9.59
C CYS A 100 7.05 -27.32 9.91
N ALA A 101 6.21 -26.30 10.17
CA ALA A 101 4.79 -26.50 10.42
C ALA A 101 4.07 -27.11 9.21
N ALA A 102 4.40 -26.66 7.98
CA ALA A 102 3.86 -27.24 6.77
C ALA A 102 4.25 -28.72 6.60
N TYR A 103 5.53 -29.05 6.73
CA TYR A 103 6.00 -30.44 6.67
C TYR A 103 5.39 -31.32 7.78
N ARG A 104 5.19 -30.77 8.99
CA ARG A 104 4.56 -31.52 10.10
C ARG A 104 3.08 -31.79 9.87
N ALA A 105 2.36 -30.86 9.24
CA ALA A 105 0.97 -31.06 8.87
C ALA A 105 0.81 -32.25 7.88
N GLU A 106 1.84 -32.53 7.09
CA GLU A 106 1.85 -33.56 6.06
C GLU A 106 2.45 -34.90 6.56
N LEU A 107 2.85 -35.01 7.81
CA LEU A 107 3.49 -36.26 8.35
C LEU A 107 2.62 -37.51 8.21
N SER A 108 1.29 -37.35 8.22
CA SER A 108 0.32 -38.44 8.04
C SER A 108 -0.10 -38.65 6.57
N ALA A 109 0.30 -37.75 5.65
CA ALA A 109 0.00 -37.86 4.24
C ALA A 109 0.88 -38.95 3.57
N LYS A 110 0.34 -39.61 2.52
CA LYS A 110 1.11 -40.57 1.72
C LYS A 110 2.22 -39.89 0.92
N GLU A 111 1.97 -38.68 0.51
CA GLU A 111 2.86 -37.86 -0.30
C GLU A 111 3.26 -36.62 0.46
N ARG A 112 4.48 -36.16 0.24
CA ARG A 112 5.05 -34.98 0.88
C ARG A 112 5.51 -34.01 -0.20
N TYR A 113 5.23 -32.73 0.02
CA TYR A 113 5.50 -31.70 -0.98
C TYR A 113 6.67 -30.82 -0.54
N PRO A 114 7.55 -30.41 -1.46
CA PRO A 114 8.50 -29.35 -1.16
C PRO A 114 7.75 -28.06 -0.81
N VAL A 115 8.27 -27.33 0.16
CA VAL A 115 7.75 -26.01 0.57
C VAL A 115 8.75 -24.96 0.12
N ILE A 116 8.26 -23.93 -0.55
CA ILE A 116 9.03 -22.75 -0.95
C ILE A 116 8.39 -21.54 -0.28
N THR A 117 9.12 -20.89 0.62
CA THR A 117 8.69 -19.64 1.25
C THR A 117 9.45 -18.48 0.63
N ILE A 118 8.72 -17.47 0.19
CA ILE A 118 9.23 -16.23 -0.42
C ILE A 118 8.89 -15.08 0.51
N VAL A 119 9.87 -14.24 0.82
CA VAL A 119 9.69 -13.02 1.61
C VAL A 119 9.75 -11.82 0.69
N LEU A 120 8.65 -11.05 0.62
CA LEU A 120 8.56 -9.81 -0.11
C LEU A 120 8.77 -8.63 0.84
N TYR A 121 9.82 -7.86 0.62
CA TYR A 121 10.16 -6.71 1.44
C TYR A 121 9.94 -5.40 0.67
N PHE A 122 9.05 -4.55 1.17
CA PHE A 122 8.67 -3.27 0.57
C PHE A 122 9.28 -2.06 1.28
N GLY A 123 10.21 -2.27 2.22
CA GLY A 123 10.82 -1.19 2.99
C GLY A 123 11.66 -0.24 2.13
N ASN A 124 11.75 1.02 2.55
CA ASN A 124 12.49 2.08 1.86
C ASN A 124 14.01 2.05 2.14
N THR A 125 14.48 1.20 3.04
CA THR A 125 15.90 0.94 3.34
C THR A 125 16.25 -0.47 2.93
N HIS A 126 17.52 -0.72 2.60
CA HIS A 126 17.96 -2.08 2.33
C HIS A 126 17.76 -3.00 3.54
N TRP A 127 17.52 -4.27 3.25
CA TRP A 127 17.46 -5.29 4.30
C TRP A 127 18.85 -5.52 4.89
N GLU A 128 19.07 -5.00 6.10
CA GLU A 128 20.37 -5.07 6.81
C GLU A 128 20.44 -6.21 7.83
N SER A 129 19.44 -7.10 7.86
CA SER A 129 19.39 -8.21 8.81
C SER A 129 19.81 -9.54 8.19
N SER A 130 19.87 -10.57 9.04
CA SER A 130 20.27 -11.93 8.65
C SER A 130 19.36 -12.51 7.56
N ARG A 131 19.97 -13.17 6.59
CA ARG A 131 19.29 -13.87 5.49
C ARG A 131 19.46 -15.39 5.59
N THR A 132 20.27 -15.85 6.54
CA THR A 132 20.55 -17.26 6.76
C THR A 132 20.49 -17.62 8.23
N LEU A 133 20.25 -18.88 8.53
CA LEU A 133 20.27 -19.38 9.91
C LEU A 133 21.66 -19.20 10.54
N TYR A 134 22.74 -19.41 9.79
CA TYR A 134 24.09 -19.27 10.31
C TYR A 134 24.37 -17.86 10.85
N GLU A 135 23.83 -16.84 10.21
CA GLU A 135 23.99 -15.44 10.64
C GLU A 135 23.20 -15.16 11.93
N VAL A 136 22.01 -15.75 12.09
CA VAL A 136 21.17 -15.55 13.28
C VAL A 136 21.77 -16.23 14.51
N VAL A 137 22.18 -17.50 14.36
CA VAL A 137 22.63 -18.31 15.50
C VAL A 137 24.17 -18.30 15.70
N ASN A 138 24.88 -17.50 14.91
CA ASN A 138 26.34 -17.33 15.00
C ASN A 138 27.10 -18.66 15.05
N VAL A 139 26.86 -19.54 14.06
CA VAL A 139 27.47 -20.87 14.02
C VAL A 139 28.98 -20.77 13.89
N PRO A 140 29.77 -21.27 14.86
CA PRO A 140 31.23 -21.32 14.74
C PRO A 140 31.66 -22.12 13.51
N GLU A 141 32.66 -21.65 12.77
CA GLU A 141 33.07 -22.23 11.50
C GLU A 141 33.34 -23.76 11.60
N LYS A 142 33.96 -24.19 12.67
CA LYS A 142 34.26 -25.63 12.96
C LYS A 142 32.98 -26.50 13.11
N LEU A 143 31.83 -25.89 13.42
CA LEU A 143 30.57 -26.58 13.61
C LEU A 143 29.64 -26.47 12.39
N ARG A 144 29.94 -25.61 11.41
CA ARG A 144 29.13 -25.47 10.19
C ARG A 144 28.86 -26.78 9.45
N PRO A 145 29.78 -27.75 9.35
CA PRO A 145 29.47 -29.02 8.72
C PRO A 145 28.39 -29.86 9.40
N TYR A 146 28.05 -29.56 10.66
CA TYR A 146 27.09 -30.31 11.48
C TYR A 146 25.78 -29.56 11.72
N VAL A 147 25.67 -28.33 11.25
CA VAL A 147 24.47 -27.49 11.33
C VAL A 147 23.99 -27.22 9.92
N ASN A 148 22.72 -27.52 9.63
CA ASN A 148 22.15 -27.16 8.34
C ASN A 148 21.91 -25.66 8.29
N ASP A 149 22.40 -25.02 7.23
CA ASP A 149 22.03 -23.63 6.96
C ASP A 149 20.66 -23.55 6.30
N TYR A 150 19.95 -22.48 6.57
CA TYR A 150 18.63 -22.21 6.02
C TYR A 150 18.59 -20.83 5.43
N LYS A 151 18.43 -20.74 4.11
CA LYS A 151 18.37 -19.48 3.37
C LYS A 151 16.94 -18.98 3.23
N VAL A 152 16.76 -17.70 3.45
CA VAL A 152 15.49 -17.00 3.14
C VAL A 152 15.51 -16.54 1.68
N ASN A 153 14.44 -16.86 0.93
CA ASN A 153 14.21 -16.29 -0.39
C ASN A 153 13.61 -14.89 -0.22
N LEU A 154 14.47 -13.90 0.04
CA LEU A 154 14.07 -12.52 0.31
C LEU A 154 14.30 -11.66 -0.91
N PHE A 155 13.27 -10.88 -1.27
CA PHE A 155 13.27 -9.97 -2.40
C PHE A 155 12.88 -8.56 -1.96
N GLU A 156 13.76 -7.59 -2.22
CA GLU A 156 13.62 -6.18 -1.86
C GLU A 156 12.93 -5.44 -3.00
N ILE A 157 11.60 -5.38 -2.98
CA ILE A 157 10.80 -4.88 -4.11
C ILE A 157 11.10 -3.42 -4.43
N ALA A 158 11.26 -2.58 -3.41
CA ALA A 158 11.58 -1.16 -3.59
C ALA A 158 12.98 -0.90 -4.18
N PHE A 159 13.84 -1.92 -4.29
CA PHE A 159 15.19 -1.82 -4.80
C PHE A 159 15.40 -2.56 -6.13
N MET A 160 14.32 -3.02 -6.73
CA MET A 160 14.38 -3.68 -8.03
C MET A 160 14.78 -2.70 -9.12
N SER A 161 15.59 -3.19 -10.06
CA SER A 161 15.90 -2.49 -11.29
C SER A 161 14.75 -2.58 -12.29
N ASP A 162 14.72 -1.68 -13.28
CA ASP A 162 13.73 -1.72 -14.35
C ASP A 162 13.73 -3.07 -15.11
N ASP A 163 14.90 -3.70 -15.25
CA ASP A 163 15.00 -5.01 -15.90
C ASP A 163 14.36 -6.13 -15.08
N GLU A 164 14.41 -6.04 -13.77
CA GLU A 164 13.73 -6.96 -12.86
C GLU A 164 12.22 -6.72 -12.84
N ILE A 165 11.79 -5.44 -12.79
CA ILE A 165 10.39 -5.05 -12.82
C ILE A 165 9.72 -5.50 -14.13
N ARG A 166 10.41 -5.38 -15.28
CA ARG A 166 9.92 -5.84 -16.59
C ARG A 166 9.68 -7.35 -16.69
N ARG A 167 10.13 -8.14 -15.72
CA ARG A 167 9.86 -9.59 -15.66
C ARG A 167 8.43 -9.91 -15.21
N PHE A 168 7.76 -8.94 -14.59
CA PHE A 168 6.36 -9.08 -14.17
C PHE A 168 5.41 -8.60 -15.27
N HIS A 169 4.26 -9.28 -15.38
CA HIS A 169 3.25 -9.04 -16.41
C HIS A 169 1.86 -8.76 -15.83
N SER A 170 1.63 -9.06 -14.54
CA SER A 170 0.40 -8.79 -13.81
C SER A 170 0.39 -7.37 -13.21
N ASP A 171 -0.67 -7.06 -12.47
CA ASP A 171 -0.80 -5.81 -11.71
C ASP A 171 0.33 -5.60 -10.69
N PHE A 172 1.01 -6.68 -10.28
CA PHE A 172 2.18 -6.57 -9.41
C PHE A 172 3.31 -5.74 -10.04
N ARG A 173 3.46 -5.78 -11.38
CA ARG A 173 4.43 -4.94 -12.09
C ARG A 173 4.22 -3.46 -11.83
N ILE A 174 2.96 -3.02 -11.83
CA ILE A 174 2.61 -1.60 -11.65
C ILE A 174 2.98 -1.14 -10.25
N ILE A 175 2.73 -2.00 -9.25
CA ILE A 175 3.07 -1.73 -7.84
C ILE A 175 4.58 -1.70 -7.65
N ALA A 176 5.30 -2.70 -8.18
CA ALA A 176 6.76 -2.79 -8.07
C ALA A 176 7.44 -1.57 -8.73
N ASP A 177 6.98 -1.19 -9.94
CA ASP A 177 7.45 -0.01 -10.66
C ASP A 177 7.26 1.27 -9.84
N PHE A 178 6.04 1.48 -9.34
CA PHE A 178 5.72 2.66 -8.56
C PHE A 178 6.56 2.76 -7.28
N ILE A 179 6.65 1.68 -6.51
CA ILE A 179 7.36 1.67 -5.23
C ILE A 179 8.87 1.89 -5.44
N ALA A 180 9.47 1.23 -6.43
CA ALA A 180 10.89 1.37 -6.71
C ALA A 180 11.26 2.80 -7.14
N HIS A 181 10.47 3.39 -8.05
CA HIS A 181 10.72 4.74 -8.52
C HIS A 181 10.39 5.80 -7.46
N LYS A 182 9.29 5.64 -6.72
CA LYS A 182 8.88 6.57 -5.67
C LYS A 182 9.90 6.62 -4.52
N ARG A 183 10.57 5.50 -4.22
CA ARG A 183 11.68 5.46 -3.26
C ARG A 183 12.87 6.28 -3.76
N ALA A 184 13.19 6.17 -5.06
CA ALA A 184 14.34 6.86 -5.67
C ALA A 184 14.05 8.36 -5.88
N ASP A 185 12.82 8.70 -6.26
CA ASP A 185 12.33 10.05 -6.52
C ASP A 185 10.98 10.26 -5.83
N PRO A 186 10.92 10.99 -4.72
CA PRO A 186 9.66 11.29 -4.02
C PRO A 186 8.63 12.02 -4.87
N ASP A 187 9.03 12.70 -5.93
CA ASP A 187 8.16 13.43 -6.85
C ASP A 187 7.76 12.58 -8.07
N TYR A 188 8.19 11.32 -8.13
CA TYR A 188 7.86 10.42 -9.23
C TYR A 188 6.36 10.31 -9.44
N VAL A 189 5.96 10.48 -10.70
CA VAL A 189 4.59 10.29 -11.18
C VAL A 189 4.61 9.21 -12.25
N SER A 190 3.88 8.12 -12.02
CA SER A 190 3.81 7.04 -12.99
C SER A 190 3.13 7.50 -14.28
N THR A 191 3.76 7.19 -15.41
CA THR A 191 3.20 7.39 -16.75
C THR A 191 2.65 6.09 -17.34
N ASP A 192 2.62 5.01 -16.57
CA ASP A 192 2.14 3.71 -17.01
C ASP A 192 0.63 3.77 -17.27
N ARG A 193 0.24 3.36 -18.49
CA ARG A 193 -1.15 3.30 -18.95
C ARG A 193 -1.67 1.87 -19.04
N THR A 194 -0.94 0.91 -18.50
CA THR A 194 -1.41 -0.48 -18.42
C THR A 194 -2.70 -0.52 -17.60
N GLU A 195 -3.73 -1.14 -18.16
CA GLU A 195 -5.02 -1.27 -17.49
C GLU A 195 -4.87 -2.23 -16.30
N PHE A 196 -5.49 -1.86 -15.17
CA PHE A 196 -5.60 -2.74 -14.01
C PHE A 196 -6.55 -3.89 -14.30
N VAL A 197 -6.18 -5.08 -13.88
CA VAL A 197 -7.05 -6.25 -13.84
C VAL A 197 -7.79 -6.30 -12.50
N HIS A 198 -7.08 -6.08 -11.40
CA HIS A 198 -7.57 -6.11 -10.02
C HIS A 198 -7.53 -4.71 -9.40
N THR A 199 -8.30 -3.78 -9.96
CA THR A 199 -8.25 -2.34 -9.61
C THR A 199 -8.38 -2.07 -8.12
N ASP A 200 -9.32 -2.73 -7.43
CA ASP A 200 -9.62 -2.48 -6.02
C ASP A 200 -8.43 -2.86 -5.15
N GLU A 201 -7.86 -4.03 -5.40
CA GLU A 201 -6.75 -4.58 -4.65
C GLU A 201 -5.47 -3.80 -4.91
N VAL A 202 -5.23 -3.38 -6.16
CA VAL A 202 -4.09 -2.51 -6.50
C VAL A 202 -4.16 -1.21 -5.72
N LEU A 203 -5.29 -0.51 -5.78
CA LEU A 203 -5.41 0.80 -5.13
C LEU A 203 -5.39 0.71 -3.60
N LYS A 204 -5.98 -0.34 -3.02
CA LYS A 204 -5.88 -0.60 -1.58
C LYS A 204 -4.43 -0.88 -1.17
N LEU A 205 -3.72 -1.74 -1.92
CA LEU A 205 -2.33 -2.02 -1.64
C LEU A 205 -1.44 -0.78 -1.78
N MET A 206 -1.68 0.05 -2.80
CA MET A 206 -1.00 1.33 -2.96
C MET A 206 -1.23 2.26 -1.77
N SER A 207 -2.48 2.38 -1.31
CA SER A 207 -2.83 3.18 -0.11
C SER A 207 -2.03 2.74 1.11
N LEU A 208 -1.92 1.43 1.32
CA LEU A 208 -1.19 0.85 2.45
C LEU A 208 0.32 1.06 2.36
N LEU A 209 0.91 0.82 1.19
CA LEU A 209 2.35 0.90 0.99
C LEU A 209 2.87 2.35 1.01
N THR A 210 2.03 3.32 0.65
CA THR A 210 2.39 4.74 0.63
C THR A 210 1.89 5.54 1.83
N ASP A 211 1.05 4.93 2.69
CA ASP A 211 0.30 5.60 3.77
C ASP A 211 -0.51 6.79 3.25
N ASP A 212 -1.13 6.61 2.06
CA ASP A 212 -1.87 7.65 1.35
C ASP A 212 -3.28 7.18 0.98
N ASP A 213 -4.26 7.55 1.80
CA ASP A 213 -5.67 7.18 1.63
C ASP A 213 -6.30 7.71 0.33
N ARG A 214 -5.63 8.62 -0.38
CA ARG A 214 -6.16 9.17 -1.64
C ARG A 214 -6.34 8.09 -2.71
N TYR A 215 -5.53 7.05 -2.70
CA TYR A 215 -5.67 5.91 -3.61
C TYR A 215 -7.00 5.18 -3.38
N GLU A 216 -7.31 4.87 -2.13
CA GLU A 216 -8.57 4.18 -1.79
C GLU A 216 -9.79 5.09 -1.97
N LEU A 217 -9.69 6.37 -1.69
CA LEU A 217 -10.77 7.33 -1.90
C LEU A 217 -11.20 7.44 -3.37
N THR A 218 -10.33 7.09 -4.34
CA THR A 218 -10.72 7.07 -5.76
C THR A 218 -11.67 5.93 -6.10
N LEU A 219 -11.68 4.82 -5.32
CA LEU A 219 -12.60 3.69 -5.51
C LEU A 219 -14.04 4.06 -5.19
N ASN A 220 -14.24 4.92 -4.19
CA ASN A 220 -15.55 5.27 -3.64
C ASN A 220 -16.21 6.45 -4.35
N SER A 221 -15.67 6.90 -5.50
CA SER A 221 -16.27 8.00 -6.25
C SER A 221 -17.43 7.51 -7.12
N GLU A 222 -18.61 8.06 -6.90
CA GLU A 222 -19.79 7.79 -7.71
C GLU A 222 -19.66 8.31 -9.15
N GLU A 223 -18.80 9.30 -9.39
CA GLU A 223 -18.56 9.89 -10.70
C GLU A 223 -17.41 9.21 -11.46
N GLY A 224 -17.71 8.65 -12.62
CA GLY A 224 -16.73 8.19 -13.60
C GLY A 224 -16.24 6.75 -13.46
N GLY A 225 -16.83 5.93 -12.57
CA GLY A 225 -16.42 4.52 -12.38
C GLY A 225 -15.03 4.38 -11.74
N LYS A 226 -14.45 3.17 -11.75
CA LYS A 226 -13.10 2.92 -11.21
C LYS A 226 -12.03 3.42 -12.18
N PRO A 227 -10.87 3.92 -11.70
CA PRO A 227 -9.76 4.28 -12.58
C PRO A 227 -9.23 3.02 -13.27
N LYS A 228 -8.86 3.14 -14.55
CA LYS A 228 -8.42 2.01 -15.36
C LYS A 228 -6.92 1.75 -15.26
N ASN A 229 -6.14 2.76 -14.91
CA ASN A 229 -4.68 2.69 -14.84
C ASN A 229 -4.13 3.76 -13.88
N MET A 230 -2.82 3.73 -13.66
CA MET A 230 -2.14 4.67 -12.76
C MET A 230 -2.28 6.13 -13.19
N CYS A 231 -2.22 6.44 -14.48
CA CYS A 231 -2.37 7.82 -14.95
C CYS A 231 -3.76 8.35 -14.59
N GLU A 232 -4.82 7.62 -14.92
CA GLU A 232 -6.19 8.03 -14.62
C GLU A 232 -6.43 8.18 -13.11
N MET A 233 -5.84 7.31 -12.31
CA MET A 233 -5.90 7.38 -10.86
C MET A 233 -5.24 8.67 -10.34
N LEU A 234 -4.02 8.98 -10.81
CA LEU A 234 -3.29 10.19 -10.40
C LEU A 234 -4.02 11.46 -10.84
N ASP A 235 -4.54 11.50 -12.07
CA ASP A 235 -5.35 12.62 -12.58
C ASP A 235 -6.56 12.89 -11.67
N ARG A 236 -7.23 11.85 -11.20
CA ARG A 236 -8.37 11.97 -10.26
C ARG A 236 -7.95 12.49 -8.89
N VAL A 237 -6.81 12.03 -8.37
CA VAL A 237 -6.26 12.51 -7.09
C VAL A 237 -5.93 14.00 -7.19
N GLU A 238 -5.31 14.43 -8.30
CA GLU A 238 -4.98 15.83 -8.55
C GLU A 238 -6.25 16.69 -8.66
N ALA A 239 -7.21 16.28 -9.49
CA ALA A 239 -8.47 17.00 -9.67
C ALA A 239 -9.21 17.24 -8.34
N ARG A 240 -9.28 16.21 -7.50
CA ARG A 240 -9.87 16.33 -6.14
C ARG A 240 -9.08 17.27 -5.23
N GLY A 241 -7.75 17.24 -5.33
CA GLY A 241 -6.89 18.16 -4.59
C GLY A 241 -7.18 19.62 -4.95
N VAL A 242 -7.27 19.90 -6.23
CA VAL A 242 -7.63 21.23 -6.76
C VAL A 242 -9.03 21.65 -6.31
N GLU A 243 -10.02 20.77 -6.42
CA GLU A 243 -11.39 21.06 -5.98
C GLU A 243 -11.48 21.38 -4.49
N LYS A 244 -10.88 20.54 -3.64
CA LYS A 244 -10.81 20.80 -2.20
C LYS A 244 -10.08 22.10 -1.86
N GLY A 245 -8.98 22.38 -2.55
CA GLY A 245 -8.22 23.63 -2.39
C GLY A 245 -9.07 24.85 -2.76
N MET A 246 -9.79 24.80 -3.89
CA MET A 246 -10.68 25.86 -4.30
C MET A 246 -11.87 26.05 -3.35
N ALA A 247 -12.48 24.96 -2.87
CA ALA A 247 -13.59 25.03 -1.92
C ALA A 247 -13.14 25.67 -0.60
N LYS A 248 -11.98 25.24 -0.08
CA LYS A 248 -11.38 25.82 1.14
C LYS A 248 -11.04 27.29 0.96
N GLY A 249 -10.36 27.65 -0.13
CA GLY A 249 -10.01 29.05 -0.41
C GLY A 249 -11.24 29.96 -0.59
N ARG A 250 -12.32 29.45 -1.20
CA ARG A 250 -13.60 30.20 -1.26
C ARG A 250 -14.24 30.37 0.11
N ALA A 251 -14.22 29.35 0.96
CA ALA A 251 -14.77 29.43 2.32
C ALA A 251 -13.98 30.42 3.19
N GLU A 252 -12.66 30.32 3.16
CA GLU A 252 -11.76 31.25 3.87
C GLU A 252 -11.91 32.69 3.39
N GLY A 253 -11.90 32.91 2.06
CA GLY A 253 -12.09 34.24 1.47
C GLY A 253 -13.45 34.85 1.80
N ARG A 254 -14.53 34.05 1.88
CA ARG A 254 -15.85 34.52 2.34
C ARG A 254 -15.82 34.92 3.82
N ALA A 255 -15.22 34.07 4.69
CA ALA A 255 -15.12 34.34 6.11
C ALA A 255 -14.30 35.62 6.39
N GLU A 256 -13.15 35.77 5.73
CA GLU A 256 -12.36 37.00 5.82
C GLU A 256 -13.09 38.23 5.30
N GLY A 257 -13.78 38.09 4.15
CA GLY A 257 -14.58 39.17 3.57
C GLY A 257 -15.71 39.62 4.51
N MET A 258 -16.41 38.67 5.14
CA MET A 258 -17.44 38.97 6.15
C MET A 258 -16.85 39.68 7.38
N ALA A 259 -15.77 39.15 7.95
CA ALA A 259 -15.10 39.75 9.10
C ALA A 259 -14.58 41.17 8.80
N LYS A 260 -14.00 41.41 7.62
CA LYS A 260 -13.59 42.74 7.16
C LYS A 260 -14.79 43.66 7.01
N GLY A 261 -15.89 43.19 6.43
CA GLY A 261 -17.13 43.95 6.29
C GLY A 261 -17.73 44.37 7.64
N GLU A 262 -17.80 43.45 8.58
CA GLU A 262 -18.28 43.71 9.95
C GLU A 262 -17.39 44.77 10.66
N ASN A 263 -16.08 44.60 10.57
CA ASN A 263 -15.14 45.56 11.16
C ASN A 263 -15.28 46.97 10.57
N MET A 264 -15.50 47.06 9.25
CA MET A 264 -15.74 48.36 8.57
C MET A 264 -17.05 49.00 9.07
N VAL A 265 -18.12 48.24 9.22
CA VAL A 265 -19.39 48.74 9.77
C VAL A 265 -19.20 49.22 11.21
N ILE A 266 -18.53 48.45 12.07
CA ILE A 266 -18.25 48.82 13.43
C ILE A 266 -17.39 50.10 13.48
N ALA A 267 -16.37 50.20 12.64
CA ALA A 267 -15.53 51.37 12.53
C ALA A 267 -16.31 52.62 12.07
N LEU A 268 -17.25 52.45 11.15
CA LEU A 268 -18.16 53.55 10.71
C LEU A 268 -19.04 54.01 11.88
N LEU A 269 -19.73 53.07 12.55
CA LEU A 269 -20.63 53.40 13.66
C LEU A 269 -19.92 54.10 14.80
N ARG A 270 -18.65 53.76 15.07
CA ARG A 270 -17.83 54.42 16.10
C ARG A 270 -17.46 55.88 15.75
N LYS A 271 -17.41 56.22 14.48
CA LYS A 271 -17.12 57.60 14.02
C LYS A 271 -18.36 58.47 13.90
N LEU A 272 -19.53 57.86 13.87
CA LEU A 272 -20.81 58.60 13.74
C LEU A 272 -21.32 59.04 15.12
N THR A 273 -21.90 60.23 15.18
CA THR A 273 -22.61 60.69 16.35
C THR A 273 -23.92 59.91 16.50
N PRO A 274 -24.23 59.28 17.63
CA PRO A 274 -25.48 58.58 17.87
C PRO A 274 -26.66 59.47 17.53
N GLU A 275 -27.74 58.92 16.93
CA GLU A 275 -28.97 59.62 16.56
C GLU A 275 -28.82 60.67 15.46
N SER A 276 -27.64 60.79 14.85
CA SER A 276 -27.47 61.67 13.70
C SER A 276 -28.14 61.08 12.42
N GLU A 277 -28.42 61.91 11.43
CA GLU A 277 -28.96 61.44 10.13
C GLU A 277 -28.05 60.40 9.45
N ASP A 278 -26.74 60.60 9.50
CA ASP A 278 -25.78 59.65 8.95
C ASP A 278 -25.73 58.33 9.75
N TYR A 279 -26.03 58.36 11.05
CA TYR A 279 -26.13 57.15 11.87
C TYR A 279 -27.30 56.29 11.47
N TYR A 280 -28.50 56.88 11.31
CA TYR A 280 -29.66 56.15 10.83
C TYR A 280 -29.50 55.68 9.38
N LYS A 281 -28.83 56.48 8.58
CA LYS A 281 -28.51 56.14 7.18
C LYS A 281 -27.55 54.92 7.14
N ALA A 282 -26.53 54.89 8.00
CA ALA A 282 -25.57 53.76 8.06
C ALA A 282 -26.24 52.44 8.48
N LEU A 283 -27.23 52.47 9.36
CA LEU A 283 -27.96 51.27 9.83
C LEU A 283 -28.81 50.69 8.73
N ASN A 284 -29.41 51.50 7.84
CA ASN A 284 -30.38 51.07 6.84
C ASN A 284 -29.80 51.10 5.39
N ALA A 285 -28.53 51.48 5.23
CA ALA A 285 -27.92 51.65 3.93
C ALA A 285 -27.74 50.34 3.16
N SER A 286 -27.96 50.40 1.87
CA SER A 286 -27.50 49.41 0.89
C SER A 286 -25.96 49.31 0.89
N PRO A 287 -25.37 48.21 0.33
CA PRO A 287 -23.92 48.10 0.20
C PRO A 287 -23.27 49.26 -0.54
N GLU A 288 -23.96 49.84 -1.56
CA GLU A 288 -23.50 50.98 -2.37
C GLU A 288 -23.47 52.25 -1.52
N GLU A 289 -24.54 52.54 -0.81
CA GLU A 289 -24.66 53.68 0.10
C GLU A 289 -23.65 53.62 1.27
N ARG A 290 -23.38 52.43 1.77
CA ARG A 290 -22.33 52.23 2.77
C ARG A 290 -20.95 52.56 2.24
N LYS A 291 -20.64 52.24 1.00
CA LYS A 291 -19.36 52.63 0.37
C LYS A 291 -19.17 54.13 0.33
N GLU A 292 -20.22 54.90 0.12
CA GLU A 292 -20.18 56.36 0.16
C GLU A 292 -19.88 56.88 1.55
N LEU A 293 -20.52 56.29 2.59
CA LEU A 293 -20.26 56.63 3.98
C LEU A 293 -18.83 56.25 4.39
N TYR A 294 -18.32 55.11 3.98
CA TYR A 294 -16.93 54.72 4.21
C TYR A 294 -15.94 55.75 3.66
N LYS A 295 -16.15 56.20 2.43
CA LYS A 295 -15.34 57.27 1.83
C LYS A 295 -15.45 58.58 2.62
N LYS A 296 -16.68 58.98 2.98
CA LYS A 296 -16.95 60.24 3.72
C LYS A 296 -16.25 60.28 5.08
N TYR A 297 -16.19 59.11 5.75
CA TYR A 297 -15.62 58.99 7.12
C TYR A 297 -14.21 58.37 7.15
N GLY A 298 -13.59 58.21 6.00
CA GLY A 298 -12.21 57.71 5.87
C GLY A 298 -12.03 56.33 6.53
N ILE A 299 -12.89 55.38 6.19
CA ILE A 299 -12.83 53.99 6.54
C ILE A 299 -12.41 53.21 5.30
N ALA A 300 -11.16 52.73 5.33
CA ALA A 300 -10.57 51.94 4.22
C ALA A 300 -10.49 50.48 4.57
#